data_8f1349e072137a884609cfada2ddd0b9
#
_entry.id   8f1349e072137a884609cfada2ddd0b9
#
_cell.length_a   1.000
_cell.length_b   1.000
_cell.length_c   1.000
_cell.angle_alpha   90.00
_cell.angle_beta   90.00
_cell.angle_gamma   90.00
#
_symmetry.space_group_name_H-M   'P 1'
#
loop_
_entity.id
_entity.type
_entity.pdbx_description
1 polymer ?
#
loop_
_entity_poly.entity_id
_entity_poly.type
_entity_poly.pdbx_seq_one_letter_code
_entity_poly.pdbx_strand_id
1 'polypeptide(L)'
;FASYDMTLQNTKSFSTPYEMALGSFSYDENGYINKINYSVSQTYSGLGSENSLQEASYYTYYGITQSSLSYDKTFCQDHRIAALVLMETRDHRSNNHYGRTYDLLFENLPELNFGDQSSDKRAVGGMSSHSRQVGFVARINYDYADRFYLELSGRYDGTYLFSGMNGSRWGFFPAASAG
;
A
#
# COMPACT_ATOMS: atom_id res chain seq x y z
N PHE A 1 10.10 22.72 -0.78
CA PHE A 1 10.51 21.31 -0.63
C PHE A 1 9.64 20.43 -1.51
N ALA A 2 10.23 19.45 -2.17
CA ALA A 2 9.53 18.41 -2.89
C ALA A 2 10.23 17.07 -2.63
N SER A 3 9.47 16.03 -2.39
CA SER A 3 9.95 14.66 -2.21
C SER A 3 9.08 13.72 -3.03
N TYR A 4 9.74 12.77 -3.69
CA TYR A 4 9.09 11.75 -4.50
C TYR A 4 9.64 10.39 -4.12
N ASP A 5 8.75 9.44 -3.91
CA ASP A 5 9.07 8.04 -3.71
C ASP A 5 8.37 7.24 -4.81
N MET A 6 9.12 6.31 -5.43
CA MET A 6 8.60 5.43 -6.47
C MET A 6 9.02 4.01 -6.16
N THR A 7 8.06 3.12 -6.07
CA THR A 7 8.30 1.69 -5.89
C THR A 7 7.78 0.93 -7.09
N LEU A 8 8.63 0.11 -7.69
CA LEU A 8 8.26 -0.87 -8.70
C LEU A 8 8.61 -2.24 -8.16
N GLN A 9 7.63 -3.11 -8.06
CA GLN A 9 7.80 -4.49 -7.63
C GLN A 9 7.24 -5.42 -8.71
N ASN A 10 8.09 -6.32 -9.20
CA ASN A 10 7.69 -7.40 -10.08
C ASN A 10 7.80 -8.72 -9.32
N THR A 11 6.80 -9.55 -9.46
CA THR A 11 6.75 -10.87 -8.85
C THR A 11 6.47 -11.92 -9.91
N LYS A 12 7.20 -13.02 -9.84
CA LYS A 12 6.97 -14.22 -10.63
C LYS A 12 6.80 -15.38 -9.66
N SER A 13 5.62 -15.98 -9.64
CA SER A 13 5.27 -17.07 -8.74
C SER A 13 4.86 -18.29 -9.55
N PHE A 14 5.62 -19.35 -9.38
CA PHE A 14 5.35 -20.65 -10.01
C PHE A 14 4.94 -21.64 -8.94
N SER A 15 3.89 -22.40 -9.18
CA SER A 15 3.37 -23.43 -8.28
C SER A 15 3.19 -24.72 -9.04
N THR A 16 3.77 -25.79 -8.53
CA THR A 16 3.55 -27.16 -9.01
C THR A 16 2.74 -27.94 -7.99
N PRO A 17 1.81 -28.81 -8.43
CA PRO A 17 1.19 -29.76 -7.55
C PRO A 17 2.22 -30.79 -7.07
N TYR A 18 2.06 -31.23 -5.85
CA TYR A 18 2.83 -32.35 -5.33
C TYR A 18 1.89 -33.33 -4.63
N GLU A 19 2.24 -34.61 -4.75
CA GLU A 19 1.48 -35.68 -4.12
C GLU A 19 2.10 -35.98 -2.74
N MET A 20 1.26 -36.02 -1.72
CA MET A 20 1.68 -36.43 -0.40
C MET A 20 1.23 -37.88 -0.17
N ALA A 21 2.23 -38.77 -0.03
CA ALA A 21 1.98 -40.13 0.41
C ALA A 21 1.81 -40.17 1.93
N LEU A 22 0.63 -40.53 2.39
CA LEU A 22 0.37 -40.79 3.81
C LEU A 22 0.63 -42.27 4.10
N GLY A 23 1.54 -42.52 5.05
CA GLY A 23 1.76 -43.86 5.58
C GLY A 23 0.76 -44.18 6.70
N SER A 24 0.07 -45.31 6.61
CA SER A 24 -0.69 -45.88 7.72
C SER A 24 -0.04 -47.21 8.17
N PHE A 25 -0.09 -47.45 9.47
CA PHE A 25 0.49 -48.64 10.07
C PHE A 25 -0.63 -49.63 10.32
N SER A 26 -0.41 -50.89 9.94
CA SER A 26 -1.23 -52.01 10.37
C SER A 26 -0.46 -52.77 11.45
N TYR A 27 -1.17 -53.19 12.49
CA TYR A 27 -0.59 -53.88 13.65
C TYR A 27 -1.01 -55.34 13.64
N ASP A 28 -0.18 -56.21 14.15
CA ASP A 28 -0.53 -57.63 14.40
C ASP A 28 -1.30 -57.79 15.73
N GLU A 29 -1.70 -58.99 16.03
CA GLU A 29 -2.45 -59.36 17.25
C GLU A 29 -1.67 -59.04 18.53
N ASN A 30 -0.36 -58.87 18.45
CA ASN A 30 0.53 -58.55 19.57
C ASN A 30 0.85 -57.03 19.65
N GLY A 31 0.26 -56.24 18.76
CA GLY A 31 0.47 -54.75 18.72
C GLY A 31 1.74 -54.32 18.02
N TYR A 32 2.44 -55.20 17.30
CA TYR A 32 3.61 -54.84 16.49
C TYR A 32 3.17 -54.42 15.08
N ILE A 33 3.92 -53.46 14.50
CA ILE A 33 3.69 -53.03 13.12
C ILE A 33 4.05 -54.18 12.18
N ASN A 34 3.06 -54.75 11.50
CA ASN A 34 3.23 -55.84 10.55
C ASN A 34 3.27 -55.37 9.09
N LYS A 35 2.69 -54.16 8.79
CA LYS A 35 2.67 -53.60 7.45
C LYS A 35 2.59 -52.09 7.50
N ILE A 36 3.34 -51.44 6.60
CA ILE A 36 3.18 -50.03 6.31
C ILE A 36 2.46 -49.91 4.97
N ASN A 37 1.27 -49.28 4.98
CA ASN A 37 0.50 -49.02 3.77
C ASN A 37 0.73 -47.56 3.39
N TYR A 38 1.12 -47.31 2.17
CA TYR A 38 1.24 -45.98 1.61
C TYR A 38 0.03 -45.71 0.72
N SER A 39 -0.70 -44.65 0.97
CA SER A 39 -1.73 -44.14 0.08
C SER A 39 -1.40 -42.72 -0.34
N VAL A 40 -1.51 -42.45 -1.61
CA VAL A 40 -1.52 -41.05 -2.08
C VAL A 40 -2.88 -40.47 -1.72
N SER A 41 -2.94 -39.62 -0.73
CA SER A 41 -4.22 -39.17 -0.19
C SER A 41 -4.65 -37.81 -0.67
N GLN A 42 -3.72 -36.94 -1.08
CA GLN A 42 -4.07 -35.60 -1.55
C GLN A 42 -2.98 -35.04 -2.45
N THR A 43 -3.40 -34.39 -3.52
CA THR A 43 -2.56 -33.55 -4.34
C THR A 43 -2.63 -32.13 -3.77
N TYR A 44 -1.51 -31.60 -3.32
CA TYR A 44 -1.42 -30.25 -2.81
C TYR A 44 -0.82 -29.35 -3.87
N SER A 45 -1.63 -28.43 -4.36
CA SER A 45 -1.13 -27.21 -4.99
C SER A 45 -1.90 -26.03 -4.38
N GLY A 46 -1.30 -24.91 -4.25
CA GLY A 46 -2.00 -23.73 -3.77
C GLY A 46 -3.19 -23.29 -4.64
N LEU A 47 -3.42 -23.96 -5.79
CA LEU A 47 -4.37 -23.57 -6.83
C LEU A 47 -5.08 -24.75 -7.53
N GLY A 48 -5.11 -25.93 -6.91
CA GLY A 48 -5.71 -27.13 -7.51
C GLY A 48 -4.68 -28.19 -7.91
N SER A 49 -5.03 -29.08 -8.86
CA SER A 49 -4.19 -30.22 -9.29
C SER A 49 -3.24 -29.87 -10.44
N GLU A 50 -3.21 -28.61 -10.88
CA GLU A 50 -2.47 -28.18 -12.07
C GLU A 50 -1.30 -27.27 -11.66
N ASN A 51 -0.21 -27.29 -12.45
CA ASN A 51 0.81 -26.29 -12.29
C ASN A 51 0.33 -24.92 -12.77
N SER A 52 0.85 -23.87 -12.20
CA SER A 52 0.45 -22.52 -12.56
C SER A 52 1.61 -21.53 -12.45
N LEU A 53 1.56 -20.52 -13.29
CA LEU A 53 2.46 -19.36 -13.26
C LEU A 53 1.65 -18.09 -13.13
N GLN A 54 2.04 -17.24 -12.20
CA GLN A 54 1.55 -15.88 -12.11
C GLN A 54 2.71 -14.90 -12.18
N GLU A 55 2.59 -13.92 -13.05
CA GLU A 55 3.44 -12.75 -13.06
C GLU A 55 2.60 -11.53 -12.72
N ALA A 56 3.10 -10.69 -11.81
CA ALA A 56 2.42 -9.47 -11.39
C ALA A 56 3.40 -8.31 -11.28
N SER A 57 2.92 -7.12 -11.62
CA SER A 57 3.66 -5.89 -11.48
C SER A 57 2.85 -4.92 -10.62
N TYR A 58 3.52 -4.29 -9.67
CA TYR A 58 3.00 -3.28 -8.77
C TYR A 58 3.82 -2.01 -8.94
N TYR A 59 3.15 -0.93 -9.22
CA TYR A 59 3.75 0.39 -9.29
C TYR A 59 3.07 1.30 -8.28
N THR A 60 3.88 1.94 -7.42
CA THR A 60 3.40 2.93 -6.47
C THR A 60 4.23 4.21 -6.62
N TYR A 61 3.54 5.31 -6.67
CA TYR A 61 4.11 6.65 -6.65
C TYR A 61 3.53 7.45 -5.49
N TYR A 62 4.40 8.05 -4.70
CA TYR A 62 4.03 8.96 -3.63
C TYR A 62 4.83 10.26 -3.75
N GLY A 63 4.14 11.37 -3.95
CA GLY A 63 4.75 12.69 -4.07
C GLY A 63 4.24 13.65 -3.01
N ILE A 64 5.14 14.40 -2.39
CA ILE A 64 4.84 15.51 -1.49
C ILE A 64 5.50 16.75 -2.05
N THR A 65 4.73 17.83 -2.18
CA THR A 65 5.26 19.16 -2.49
C THR A 65 4.82 20.12 -1.42
N GLN A 66 5.77 20.86 -0.85
CA GLN A 66 5.52 21.87 0.16
C GLN A 66 6.12 23.19 -0.27
N SER A 67 5.34 24.25 -0.15
CA SER A 67 5.78 25.63 -0.36
C SER A 67 5.43 26.42 0.89
N SER A 68 6.39 27.13 1.47
CA SER A 68 6.19 27.89 2.68
C SER A 68 6.77 29.28 2.56
N LEU A 69 6.12 30.21 3.24
CA LEU A 69 6.58 31.57 3.45
C LEU A 69 6.57 31.83 4.94
N SER A 70 7.70 32.29 5.48
CA SER A 70 7.84 32.65 6.89
C SER A 70 8.26 34.12 7.03
N TYR A 71 7.76 34.74 8.09
CA TYR A 71 8.09 36.08 8.48
C TYR A 71 8.37 36.10 9.98
N ASP A 72 9.46 36.74 10.40
CA ASP A 72 9.83 36.91 11.81
C ASP A 72 10.40 38.28 11.99
N LYS A 73 9.82 39.09 12.87
CA LYS A 73 10.30 40.43 13.16
C LYS A 73 9.95 40.86 14.57
N THR A 74 10.91 41.56 15.22
CA THR A 74 10.70 42.24 16.48
C THR A 74 10.50 43.74 16.22
N PHE A 75 9.44 44.29 16.83
CA PHE A 75 9.06 45.70 16.77
C PHE A 75 9.18 46.32 18.17
N CYS A 76 9.61 47.54 18.23
CA CYS A 76 9.69 48.33 19.48
C CYS A 76 10.37 47.58 20.65
N GLN A 77 11.33 46.68 20.35
CA GLN A 77 12.12 45.86 21.27
C GLN A 77 11.33 44.75 22.01
N ASP A 78 10.05 44.94 22.27
CA ASP A 78 9.25 44.10 23.15
C ASP A 78 8.18 43.24 22.40
N HIS A 79 7.92 43.52 21.13
CA HIS A 79 6.89 42.87 20.34
C HIS A 79 7.49 42.00 19.23
N ARG A 80 7.45 40.70 19.35
CA ARG A 80 7.89 39.79 18.31
C ARG A 80 6.70 39.13 17.63
N ILE A 81 6.67 39.16 16.32
CA ILE A 81 5.69 38.47 15.48
C ILE A 81 6.43 37.50 14.59
N ALA A 82 6.07 36.20 14.71
CA ALA A 82 6.51 35.18 13.77
C ALA A 82 5.26 34.58 13.08
N ALA A 83 5.25 34.60 11.76
CA ALA A 83 4.15 34.08 10.95
C ALA A 83 4.69 33.05 9.94
N LEU A 84 3.89 32.01 9.69
CA LEU A 84 4.15 30.97 8.72
C LEU A 84 2.87 30.72 7.92
N VAL A 85 3.02 30.65 6.59
CA VAL A 85 1.99 30.10 5.71
C VAL A 85 2.64 28.97 4.92
N LEU A 86 1.98 27.82 4.84
CA LEU A 86 2.46 26.64 4.14
C LEU A 86 1.33 26.05 3.29
N MET A 87 1.64 25.72 2.06
CA MET A 87 0.83 24.89 1.18
C MET A 87 1.51 23.54 1.02
N GLU A 88 0.76 22.47 1.22
CA GLU A 88 1.21 21.09 1.02
C GLU A 88 0.29 20.37 0.04
N THR A 89 0.88 19.67 -0.91
CA THR A 89 0.15 18.76 -1.78
C THR A 89 0.72 17.36 -1.62
N ARG A 90 -0.16 16.36 -1.57
CA ARG A 90 0.18 14.94 -1.57
C ARG A 90 -0.51 14.26 -2.74
N ASP A 91 0.26 13.53 -3.54
CA ASP A 91 -0.22 12.74 -4.67
C ASP A 91 0.23 11.29 -4.44
N HIS A 92 -0.74 10.37 -4.34
CA HIS A 92 -0.47 8.95 -4.21
C HIS A 92 -1.19 8.22 -5.33
N ARG A 93 -0.43 7.45 -6.10
CA ARG A 93 -0.92 6.60 -7.19
C ARG A 93 -0.42 5.20 -7.00
N SER A 94 -1.30 4.23 -7.19
CA SER A 94 -0.92 2.84 -7.30
C SER A 94 -1.56 2.23 -8.55
N ASN A 95 -0.84 1.34 -9.16
CA ASN A 95 -1.30 0.55 -10.29
C ASN A 95 -0.77 -0.87 -10.10
N ASN A 96 -1.63 -1.85 -10.27
CA ASN A 96 -1.23 -3.24 -10.31
C ASN A 96 -1.85 -3.93 -11.52
N HIS A 97 -1.15 -4.92 -12.03
CA HIS A 97 -1.67 -5.84 -13.02
C HIS A 97 -1.00 -7.19 -12.87
N TYR A 98 -1.71 -8.24 -13.24
CA TYR A 98 -1.20 -9.59 -13.23
C TYR A 98 -1.71 -10.39 -14.42
N GLY A 99 -0.90 -11.35 -14.82
CA GLY A 99 -1.28 -12.45 -15.71
C GLY A 99 -1.03 -13.77 -15.02
N ARG A 100 -1.95 -14.70 -15.17
CA ARG A 100 -1.83 -16.08 -14.66
C ARG A 100 -2.20 -17.06 -15.76
N THR A 101 -1.47 -18.17 -15.82
CA THR A 101 -1.77 -19.30 -16.68
C THR A 101 -1.61 -20.61 -15.92
N TYR A 102 -2.30 -21.64 -16.37
CA TYR A 102 -2.27 -22.99 -15.83
C TYR A 102 -1.77 -23.97 -16.89
N ASP A 103 -1.46 -25.19 -16.49
CA ASP A 103 -1.03 -26.28 -17.38
C ASP A 103 0.16 -25.90 -18.27
N LEU A 104 1.26 -25.50 -17.61
CA LEU A 104 2.49 -25.18 -18.32
C LEU A 104 3.12 -26.46 -18.90
N LEU A 105 3.49 -26.40 -20.16
CA LEU A 105 4.14 -27.50 -20.89
C LEU A 105 5.55 -27.81 -20.34
N PHE A 106 6.23 -26.80 -19.78
CA PHE A 106 7.61 -26.93 -19.31
C PHE A 106 7.72 -26.31 -17.90
N GLU A 107 7.94 -27.15 -16.89
CA GLU A 107 8.10 -26.71 -15.51
C GLU A 107 9.44 -26.00 -15.25
N ASN A 108 10.47 -26.37 -15.99
CA ASN A 108 11.81 -25.78 -15.89
C ASN A 108 11.98 -24.48 -16.70
N LEU A 109 10.96 -24.09 -17.47
CA LEU A 109 10.92 -22.84 -18.23
C LEU A 109 9.54 -22.19 -18.06
N PRO A 110 9.23 -21.65 -16.86
CA PRO A 110 7.92 -21.09 -16.57
C PRO A 110 7.75 -19.72 -17.25
N GLU A 111 7.07 -19.72 -18.38
CA GLU A 111 6.69 -18.52 -19.14
C GLU A 111 5.18 -18.51 -19.39
N LEU A 112 4.54 -17.34 -19.33
CA LEU A 112 3.09 -17.21 -19.50
C LEU A 112 2.58 -17.75 -20.85
N ASN A 113 3.43 -17.74 -21.89
CA ASN A 113 3.07 -18.24 -23.20
C ASN A 113 3.08 -19.76 -23.30
N PHE A 114 3.70 -20.46 -22.35
CA PHE A 114 3.79 -21.92 -22.36
C PHE A 114 2.67 -22.61 -21.56
N GLY A 115 1.79 -21.85 -20.96
CA GLY A 115 0.57 -22.38 -20.37
C GLY A 115 -0.52 -22.62 -21.41
N ASP A 116 -1.56 -23.33 -21.00
CA ASP A 116 -2.73 -23.58 -21.84
C ASP A 116 -3.34 -22.23 -22.31
N GLN A 117 -3.67 -22.17 -23.59
CA GLN A 117 -4.18 -20.97 -24.27
C GLN A 117 -5.70 -20.82 -24.16
N SER A 118 -6.41 -21.78 -23.57
CA SER A 118 -7.84 -21.73 -23.38
C SER A 118 -8.24 -20.63 -22.37
N SER A 119 -9.40 -20.06 -22.55
CA SER A 119 -9.86 -18.90 -21.76
C SER A 119 -10.11 -19.21 -20.28
N ASP A 120 -10.41 -20.46 -19.95
CA ASP A 120 -10.64 -20.96 -18.59
C ASP A 120 -9.31 -21.24 -17.84
N LYS A 121 -8.21 -21.35 -18.56
CA LYS A 121 -6.86 -21.58 -18.02
C LYS A 121 -6.01 -20.31 -17.94
N ARG A 122 -6.59 -19.16 -18.23
CA ARG A 122 -5.93 -17.86 -18.18
C ARG A 122 -6.71 -16.86 -17.38
N ALA A 123 -6.01 -16.08 -16.59
CA ALA A 123 -6.59 -14.96 -15.86
C ALA A 123 -5.70 -13.73 -16.00
N VAL A 124 -6.33 -12.60 -16.24
CA VAL A 124 -5.67 -11.29 -16.24
C VAL A 124 -6.48 -10.35 -15.38
N GLY A 125 -5.82 -9.47 -14.69
CA GLY A 125 -6.48 -8.47 -13.88
C GLY A 125 -5.56 -7.31 -13.55
N GLY A 126 -6.17 -6.24 -13.08
CA GLY A 126 -5.43 -5.07 -12.65
C GLY A 126 -6.35 -4.02 -12.07
N MET A 127 -5.76 -3.14 -11.29
CA MET A 127 -6.48 -2.04 -10.65
C MET A 127 -5.56 -0.83 -10.53
N SER A 128 -6.13 0.35 -10.71
CA SER A 128 -5.46 1.62 -10.45
C SER A 128 -6.18 2.36 -9.34
N SER A 129 -5.40 3.00 -8.49
CA SER A 129 -5.90 3.87 -7.43
C SER A 129 -5.13 5.19 -7.47
N HIS A 130 -5.83 6.28 -7.23
CA HIS A 130 -5.24 7.60 -7.15
C HIS A 130 -5.86 8.36 -5.99
N SER A 131 -5.03 8.96 -5.14
CA SER A 131 -5.50 9.88 -4.11
C SER A 131 -4.68 11.15 -4.11
N ARG A 132 -5.37 12.27 -3.93
CA ARG A 132 -4.75 13.59 -3.91
C ARG A 132 -5.31 14.40 -2.75
N GLN A 133 -4.41 15.05 -2.02
CA GLN A 133 -4.73 15.91 -0.90
C GLN A 133 -4.02 17.24 -1.05
N VAL A 134 -4.67 18.31 -0.61
CA VAL A 134 -4.10 19.65 -0.55
C VAL A 134 -4.39 20.22 0.82
N GLY A 135 -3.37 20.74 1.49
CA GLY A 135 -3.49 21.38 2.79
C GLY A 135 -2.88 22.78 2.79
N PHE A 136 -3.56 23.70 3.43
CA PHE A 136 -3.04 25.04 3.72
C PHE A 136 -2.90 25.17 5.23
N VAL A 137 -1.74 25.60 5.69
CA VAL A 137 -1.47 25.84 7.11
C VAL A 137 -1.09 27.30 7.29
N ALA A 138 -1.67 27.95 8.28
CA ALA A 138 -1.24 29.27 8.72
C ALA A 138 -0.98 29.21 10.23
N ARG A 139 0.08 29.88 10.68
CA ARG A 139 0.43 30.03 12.09
C ARG A 139 0.95 31.45 12.32
N ILE A 140 0.51 32.05 13.41
CA ILE A 140 1.01 33.33 13.90
C ILE A 140 1.35 33.15 15.37
N ASN A 141 2.59 33.46 15.71
CA ASN A 141 3.08 33.55 17.08
C ASN A 141 3.33 35.01 17.41
N TYR A 142 2.81 35.44 18.54
CA TYR A 142 3.07 36.75 19.10
C TYR A 142 3.68 36.61 20.47
N ASP A 143 4.77 37.34 20.70
CA ASP A 143 5.49 37.39 21.95
C ASP A 143 5.59 38.84 22.40
N TYR A 144 5.27 39.09 23.65
CA TYR A 144 5.41 40.38 24.27
C TYR A 144 6.38 40.33 25.44
N ALA A 145 7.54 40.99 25.27
CA ALA A 145 8.57 41.19 26.31
C ALA A 145 9.05 39.87 26.97
N ASP A 146 9.03 38.72 26.23
CA ASP A 146 9.32 37.38 26.74
C ASP A 146 8.49 36.97 27.97
N ARG A 147 7.29 37.54 28.10
CA ARG A 147 6.40 37.27 29.24
C ARG A 147 5.03 36.76 28.84
N PHE A 148 4.53 37.15 27.70
CA PHE A 148 3.22 36.77 27.23
C PHE A 148 3.37 36.19 25.80
N TYR A 149 2.84 34.99 25.63
CA TYR A 149 2.89 34.27 24.36
C TYR A 149 1.47 33.99 23.88
N LEU A 150 1.22 34.26 22.61
CA LEU A 150 -0.03 33.90 21.94
C LEU A 150 0.31 33.20 20.64
N GLU A 151 -0.22 32.00 20.47
CA GLU A 151 -0.16 31.28 19.18
C GLU A 151 -1.59 31.09 18.64
N LEU A 152 -1.76 31.46 17.39
CA LEU A 152 -2.94 31.15 16.60
C LEU A 152 -2.52 30.33 15.40
N SER A 153 -3.16 29.20 15.18
CA SER A 153 -2.89 28.36 14.02
C SER A 153 -4.18 27.80 13.43
N GLY A 154 -4.11 27.51 12.15
CA GLY A 154 -5.24 26.90 11.46
C GLY A 154 -4.73 26.06 10.30
N ARG A 155 -5.44 24.95 10.05
CA ARG A 155 -5.20 24.09 8.90
C ARG A 155 -6.49 23.93 8.10
N TYR A 156 -6.41 24.08 6.79
CA TYR A 156 -7.51 23.93 5.87
C TYR A 156 -7.14 22.83 4.86
N ASP A 157 -7.75 21.65 5.01
CA ASP A 157 -7.42 20.45 4.26
C ASP A 157 -8.53 20.07 3.29
N GLY A 158 -8.13 19.74 2.07
CA GLY A 158 -9.00 19.23 1.03
C GLY A 158 -8.54 17.86 0.53
N THR A 159 -9.50 16.95 0.31
CA THR A 159 -9.25 15.66 -0.32
C THR A 159 -10.32 15.36 -1.37
N TYR A 160 -9.91 14.75 -2.46
CA TYR A 160 -10.86 14.38 -3.50
C TYR A 160 -11.63 13.09 -3.18
N LEU A 161 -11.17 12.31 -2.19
CA LEU A 161 -11.80 11.06 -1.78
C LEU A 161 -13.21 11.23 -1.22
N PHE A 162 -13.53 12.41 -0.65
CA PHE A 162 -14.88 12.72 -0.24
C PHE A 162 -15.69 13.21 -1.46
N SER A 163 -16.50 12.31 -1.98
CA SER A 163 -17.46 12.66 -3.04
C SER A 163 -18.55 13.54 -2.43
N GLY A 164 -18.87 14.64 -3.14
CA GLY A 164 -19.72 15.71 -2.63
C GLY A 164 -21.21 15.40 -2.50
N MET A 165 -21.61 14.21 -2.06
CA MET A 165 -22.96 13.96 -1.59
C MET A 165 -23.08 14.51 -0.16
N ASN A 166 -23.46 15.77 -0.02
CA ASN A 166 -23.69 16.52 1.23
C ASN A 166 -22.47 16.73 2.15
N GLY A 167 -21.25 16.40 1.73
CA GLY A 167 -20.04 16.61 2.52
C GLY A 167 -19.12 17.64 1.87
N SER A 168 -18.61 18.58 2.65
CA SER A 168 -17.55 19.46 2.20
C SER A 168 -16.29 18.61 1.95
N ARG A 169 -15.65 18.80 0.80
CA ARG A 169 -14.33 18.22 0.51
C ARG A 169 -13.23 18.86 1.36
N TRP A 170 -13.56 19.89 2.09
CA TRP A 170 -12.66 20.73 2.85
C TRP A 170 -13.02 20.72 4.32
N GLY A 171 -12.01 20.62 5.17
CA GLY A 171 -12.12 20.75 6.61
C GLY A 171 -11.22 21.86 7.14
N PHE A 172 -11.71 22.65 8.10
CA PHE A 172 -10.93 23.65 8.79
C PHE A 172 -10.71 23.26 10.25
N PHE A 173 -9.45 23.31 10.69
CA PHE A 173 -9.00 22.88 12.00
C PHE A 173 -8.23 24.03 12.68
N PRO A 174 -8.90 24.89 13.46
CA PRO A 174 -8.26 25.98 14.21
C PRO A 174 -7.66 25.47 15.51
N ALA A 175 -6.59 26.13 15.97
CA ALA A 175 -6.03 25.97 17.30
C ALA A 175 -5.52 27.33 17.82
N ALA A 176 -5.60 27.52 19.14
CA ALA A 176 -5.08 28.70 19.82
C ALA A 176 -4.46 28.28 21.15
N SER A 177 -3.36 28.90 21.52
CA SER A 177 -2.72 28.76 22.83
C SER A 177 -2.22 30.10 23.33
N ALA A 178 -2.19 30.28 24.65
CA ALA A 178 -1.68 31.46 25.34
C ALA A 178 -0.90 31.04 26.59
N GLY A 179 0.15 31.78 26.93
CA GLY A 179 1.01 31.54 28.08
C GLY A 179 1.68 32.81 28.59
#